data_e039becabc680b3b6f08ee4342d92d4a
#
_entry.id   e039becabc680b3b6f08ee4342d92d4a
#
_cell.length_a   1.000
_cell.length_b   1.000
_cell.length_c   1.000
_cell.angle_alpha   90.00
_cell.angle_beta   90.00
_cell.angle_gamma   90.00
#
_symmetry.space_group_name_H-M   'P 1'
#
loop_
_entity.id
_entity.type
_entity.pdbx_description
1 polymer ?
#
loop_
_entity_poly.entity_id
_entity_poly.type
_entity_poly.pdbx_seq_one_letter_code
_entity_poly.pdbx_strand_id
1 'polypeptide(L)'
;MGTLDDLFRRFEYLNDIGASLSNERDLNRLLEKIILAAKSITRADGGTLYLLSEDKRSLHFEIVSTDSLKIAFGGTSGNPVSGNFPDLPLYREDGSPNDTMIAAYAAISGETVNIADAYVAKGFDFSGTRKFDERTGYRSQSFLTVPMRNHEGELLGVLQLINATMPTHNVVVPFSEADQRLAESLASQAAVALTNRQLVRQMEELFESFIQLINLAIDEKSPYTGEHCQRVPELTMMLAEAAHETAEGPLAGFRLTDKDRYELRIAALLHDCGKVTTPVHVVDKATKLQTIFDRIELVDTRFEIIRRDAEIRMLRQIASGMPKEAAEAEFHEFEAKIAVDRNSLHKSNIGSERMSDGDIENVHAIASRYRWRNVSGEEHDFLTADELANLTIRAGTLTQGEREIINHHIDATIKMLEQLPWPKHLRNVPEYAGGHHERMDGKGYPRGLKRQQMSWQARMMAIADIFEALTAGDRPYKEAMTLSQALEILENFRQNGHIDPDLHDVFIESQIFRKYAAAFLACDQLDC
;
A
#
# COMPACT_ATOMS: atom_id res chain seq x y z
N MET A 1 44.03 -38.75 -19.77
CA MET A 1 42.61 -39.07 -19.45
C MET A 1 42.09 -38.25 -18.28
N GLY A 2 42.82 -38.07 -17.15
CA GLY A 2 42.28 -37.37 -15.97
C GLY A 2 41.96 -35.88 -16.14
N THR A 3 42.65 -35.13 -17.01
CA THR A 3 42.43 -33.68 -17.23
C THR A 3 41.19 -33.35 -18.05
N LEU A 4 40.84 -34.20 -19.00
CA LEU A 4 39.65 -34.00 -19.85
C LEU A 4 38.36 -34.32 -19.09
N ASP A 5 38.35 -35.41 -18.31
CA ASP A 5 37.23 -35.79 -17.46
C ASP A 5 36.98 -34.79 -16.35
N ASP A 6 37.99 -34.17 -15.80
CA ASP A 6 37.87 -33.12 -14.80
C ASP A 6 37.27 -31.83 -15.39
N LEU A 7 37.74 -31.43 -16.58
CA LEU A 7 37.19 -30.25 -17.27
C LEU A 7 35.73 -30.48 -17.65
N PHE A 8 35.35 -31.69 -18.09
CA PHE A 8 33.99 -32.04 -18.43
C PHE A 8 33.06 -31.98 -17.23
N ARG A 9 33.44 -32.52 -16.06
CA ARG A 9 32.67 -32.40 -14.81
C ARG A 9 32.48 -30.97 -14.36
N ARG A 10 33.49 -30.13 -14.48
CA ARG A 10 33.44 -28.72 -14.12
C ARG A 10 32.49 -27.96 -15.06
N PHE A 11 32.41 -28.34 -16.33
CA PHE A 11 31.48 -27.78 -17.30
C PHE A 11 30.03 -28.23 -17.03
N GLU A 12 29.80 -29.52 -16.71
CA GLU A 12 28.47 -29.99 -16.28
C GLU A 12 28.02 -29.25 -15.02
N TYR A 13 28.87 -29.11 -14.04
CA TYR A 13 28.58 -28.34 -12.82
C TYR A 13 28.26 -26.87 -13.10
N LEU A 14 28.95 -26.23 -14.04
CA LEU A 14 28.63 -24.84 -14.45
C LEU A 14 27.22 -24.74 -15.04
N ASN A 15 26.76 -25.69 -15.83
CA ASN A 15 25.41 -25.73 -16.38
C ASN A 15 24.34 -25.89 -15.29
N ASP A 16 24.57 -26.82 -14.35
CA ASP A 16 23.66 -27.07 -13.23
C ASP A 16 23.52 -25.84 -12.33
N ILE A 17 24.63 -25.14 -12.11
CA ILE A 17 24.64 -23.88 -11.34
C ILE A 17 23.85 -22.81 -12.07
N GLY A 18 24.01 -22.63 -13.38
CA GLY A 18 23.26 -21.63 -14.15
C GLY A 18 21.74 -21.77 -13.96
N ALA A 19 21.25 -23.03 -14.00
CA ALA A 19 19.85 -23.32 -13.70
C ALA A 19 19.48 -22.99 -12.23
N SER A 20 20.37 -23.29 -11.27
CA SER A 20 20.15 -22.98 -9.85
C SER A 20 20.16 -21.49 -9.55
N LEU A 21 21.03 -20.71 -10.19
CA LEU A 21 21.08 -19.26 -10.06
C LEU A 21 19.80 -18.59 -10.58
N SER A 22 19.30 -19.04 -11.73
CA SER A 22 18.09 -18.51 -12.34
C SER A 22 16.82 -18.76 -11.51
N ASN A 23 16.81 -19.79 -10.66
CA ASN A 23 15.69 -20.15 -9.81
C ASN A 23 15.75 -19.55 -8.40
N GLU A 24 16.88 -18.95 -8.00
CA GLU A 24 17.05 -18.38 -6.66
C GLU A 24 16.34 -17.04 -6.54
N ARG A 25 15.53 -16.90 -5.51
CA ARG A 25 14.73 -15.68 -5.25
C ARG A 25 15.33 -14.79 -4.18
N ASP A 26 16.08 -15.37 -3.26
CA ASP A 26 16.76 -14.62 -2.20
C ASP A 26 18.09 -14.09 -2.71
N LEU A 27 18.31 -12.76 -2.60
CA LEU A 27 19.52 -12.12 -3.09
C LEU A 27 20.75 -12.62 -2.36
N ASN A 28 20.71 -12.76 -1.04
CA ASN A 28 21.84 -13.19 -0.24
C ASN A 28 22.27 -14.62 -0.59
N ARG A 29 21.28 -15.50 -0.79
CA ARG A 29 21.52 -16.89 -1.25
C ARG A 29 22.06 -16.93 -2.69
N LEU A 30 21.55 -16.03 -3.55
CA LEU A 30 22.04 -15.94 -4.92
C LEU A 30 23.52 -15.55 -4.94
N LEU A 31 23.91 -14.50 -4.21
CA LEU A 31 25.28 -14.02 -4.11
C LEU A 31 26.20 -15.10 -3.51
N GLU A 32 25.74 -15.79 -2.47
CA GLU A 32 26.48 -16.90 -1.86
C GLU A 32 26.70 -18.07 -2.83
N LYS A 33 25.66 -18.47 -3.58
CA LYS A 33 25.78 -19.50 -4.62
C LYS A 33 26.78 -19.11 -5.70
N ILE A 34 26.81 -17.85 -6.13
CA ILE A 34 27.78 -17.36 -7.13
C ILE A 34 29.21 -17.55 -6.63
N ILE A 35 29.52 -17.10 -5.42
CA ILE A 35 30.90 -17.19 -4.91
C ILE A 35 31.33 -18.63 -4.65
N LEU A 36 30.46 -19.45 -4.08
CA LEU A 36 30.75 -20.87 -3.81
C LEU A 36 30.96 -21.65 -5.12
N ALA A 37 30.13 -21.39 -6.12
CA ALA A 37 30.29 -21.97 -7.44
C ALA A 37 31.61 -21.54 -8.10
N ALA A 38 31.93 -20.24 -8.07
CA ALA A 38 33.17 -19.73 -8.64
C ALA A 38 34.40 -20.37 -7.99
N LYS A 39 34.42 -20.45 -6.67
CA LYS A 39 35.50 -21.15 -5.94
C LYS A 39 35.60 -22.62 -6.32
N SER A 40 34.47 -23.31 -6.37
CA SER A 40 34.43 -24.74 -6.70
C SER A 40 34.94 -25.05 -8.12
N ILE A 41 34.48 -24.31 -9.14
CA ILE A 41 34.87 -24.57 -10.53
C ILE A 41 36.31 -24.16 -10.86
N THR A 42 36.87 -23.18 -10.14
CA THR A 42 38.25 -22.71 -10.33
C THR A 42 39.21 -23.26 -9.29
N ARG A 43 38.69 -23.98 -8.28
CA ARG A 43 39.46 -24.47 -7.12
C ARG A 43 40.15 -23.35 -6.35
N ALA A 44 39.55 -22.18 -6.32
CA ALA A 44 40.04 -21.05 -5.55
C ALA A 44 39.83 -21.28 -4.05
N ASP A 45 40.85 -20.98 -3.24
CA ASP A 45 40.74 -21.01 -1.78
C ASP A 45 39.90 -19.85 -1.24
N GLY A 46 40.05 -18.66 -1.83
CA GLY A 46 39.31 -17.46 -1.47
C GLY A 46 38.53 -16.84 -2.61
N GLY A 47 37.50 -16.10 -2.26
CA GLY A 47 36.73 -15.32 -3.22
C GLY A 47 36.04 -14.13 -2.58
N THR A 48 35.92 -13.07 -3.34
CA THR A 48 35.20 -11.85 -2.98
C THR A 48 34.24 -11.49 -4.10
N LEU A 49 33.01 -11.20 -3.74
CA LEU A 49 32.00 -10.67 -4.65
C LEU A 49 31.72 -9.22 -4.30
N TYR A 50 31.86 -8.37 -5.30
CA TYR A 50 31.55 -6.96 -5.22
C TYR A 50 30.32 -6.65 -6.05
N LEU A 51 29.46 -5.73 -5.58
CA LEU A 51 28.43 -5.10 -6.39
C LEU A 51 28.74 -3.62 -6.58
N LEU A 52 28.29 -3.09 -7.71
CA LEU A 52 28.44 -1.68 -8.02
C LEU A 52 27.45 -0.86 -7.18
N SER A 53 27.91 0.24 -6.58
CA SER A 53 27.08 1.21 -5.86
C SER A 53 26.05 1.86 -6.79
N GLU A 54 24.92 2.34 -6.23
CA GLU A 54 23.87 3.02 -6.99
C GLU A 54 24.37 4.25 -7.74
N ASP A 55 25.32 5.00 -7.15
CA ASP A 55 25.96 6.16 -7.77
C ASP A 55 27.02 5.80 -8.82
N LYS A 56 27.26 4.50 -9.02
CA LYS A 56 28.25 3.92 -9.95
C LYS A 56 29.70 4.40 -9.69
N ARG A 57 30.03 4.79 -8.46
CA ARG A 57 31.35 5.36 -8.11
C ARG A 57 32.21 4.45 -7.25
N SER A 58 31.65 3.41 -6.66
CA SER A 58 32.35 2.47 -5.79
C SER A 58 31.87 1.03 -5.96
N LEU A 59 32.66 0.09 -5.49
CA LEU A 59 32.29 -1.31 -5.34
C LEU A 59 32.08 -1.61 -3.86
N HIS A 60 30.90 -2.09 -3.51
CA HIS A 60 30.57 -2.62 -2.18
C HIS A 60 31.00 -4.07 -2.07
N PHE A 61 31.63 -4.44 -0.96
CA PHE A 61 31.85 -5.82 -0.64
C PHE A 61 30.53 -6.48 -0.24
N GLU A 62 30.11 -7.51 -0.92
CA GLU A 62 28.87 -8.25 -0.62
C GLU A 62 29.17 -9.58 0.06
N ILE A 63 30.18 -10.30 -0.44
CA ILE A 63 30.64 -11.55 0.15
C ILE A 63 32.15 -11.61 0.14
N VAL A 64 32.70 -12.03 1.27
CA VAL A 64 34.13 -12.38 1.41
C VAL A 64 34.21 -13.76 2.03
N SER A 65 34.84 -14.72 1.35
CA SER A 65 34.97 -16.09 1.79
C SER A 65 36.36 -16.64 1.53
N THR A 66 36.99 -17.27 2.55
CA THR A 66 38.28 -17.95 2.42
C THR A 66 38.25 -19.25 3.22
N ASP A 67 38.44 -20.37 2.54
CA ASP A 67 38.27 -21.71 3.15
C ASP A 67 39.38 -22.04 4.15
N SER A 68 40.64 -21.79 3.80
CA SER A 68 41.79 -22.04 4.67
C SER A 68 41.79 -21.21 5.95
N LEU A 69 41.27 -19.99 5.88
CA LEU A 69 41.12 -19.10 7.04
C LEU A 69 39.77 -19.27 7.76
N LYS A 70 38.83 -20.04 7.21
CA LYS A 70 37.45 -20.18 7.70
C LYS A 70 36.74 -18.84 7.85
N ILE A 71 37.00 -17.94 6.92
CA ILE A 71 36.37 -16.60 6.88
C ILE A 71 35.13 -16.69 5.98
N ALA A 72 33.99 -16.19 6.50
CA ALA A 72 32.75 -15.99 5.75
C ALA A 72 32.05 -14.73 6.26
N PHE A 73 31.91 -13.74 5.40
CA PHE A 73 31.15 -12.52 5.62
C PHE A 73 30.14 -12.32 4.49
N GLY A 74 28.98 -11.77 4.81
CA GLY A 74 27.89 -11.55 3.86
C GLY A 74 27.06 -12.81 3.57
N GLY A 75 26.12 -12.72 2.65
CA GLY A 75 25.22 -13.81 2.30
C GLY A 75 24.38 -14.28 3.51
N THR A 76 24.34 -15.59 3.71
CA THR A 76 23.64 -16.25 4.83
C THR A 76 24.54 -16.54 6.04
N SER A 77 25.78 -16.06 6.04
CA SER A 77 26.78 -16.36 7.08
C SER A 77 26.45 -15.80 8.49
N GLY A 78 25.54 -14.83 8.56
CA GLY A 78 25.22 -14.08 9.78
C GLY A 78 26.28 -13.02 10.18
N ASN A 79 27.42 -12.94 9.48
CA ASN A 79 28.46 -11.96 9.73
C ASN A 79 28.31 -10.80 8.72
N PRO A 80 28.06 -9.56 9.15
CA PRO A 80 27.91 -8.44 8.24
C PRO A 80 29.24 -8.06 7.60
N VAL A 81 29.22 -7.70 6.33
CA VAL A 81 30.38 -7.15 5.61
C VAL A 81 30.59 -5.70 6.00
N SER A 82 29.50 -4.94 6.16
CA SER A 82 29.54 -3.52 6.53
C SER A 82 30.27 -3.30 7.86
N GLY A 83 31.15 -2.29 7.89
CA GLY A 83 31.99 -1.99 9.04
C GLY A 83 33.30 -2.80 9.12
N ASN A 84 33.41 -3.91 8.39
CA ASN A 84 34.63 -4.72 8.33
C ASN A 84 35.47 -4.43 7.07
N PHE A 85 34.81 -4.10 5.96
CA PHE A 85 35.43 -3.79 4.68
C PHE A 85 34.88 -2.45 4.16
N PRO A 86 35.74 -1.42 3.96
CA PRO A 86 35.34 -0.16 3.35
C PRO A 86 35.06 -0.37 1.86
N ASP A 87 34.16 0.43 1.32
CA ASP A 87 33.88 0.43 -0.11
C ASP A 87 35.14 0.75 -0.92
N LEU A 88 35.24 0.13 -2.07
CA LEU A 88 36.37 0.32 -2.98
C LEU A 88 36.01 1.39 -4.02
N PRO A 89 36.60 2.61 -3.96
CA PRO A 89 36.30 3.67 -4.92
C PRO A 89 36.82 3.31 -6.31
N LEU A 90 36.01 3.52 -7.33
CA LEU A 90 36.38 3.36 -8.74
C LEU A 90 37.19 4.56 -9.27
N TYR A 91 37.01 5.72 -8.64
CA TYR A 91 37.69 6.94 -9.00
C TYR A 91 38.38 7.52 -7.77
N ARG A 92 39.55 8.16 -8.00
CA ARG A 92 40.29 8.89 -6.97
C ARG A 92 39.63 10.24 -6.67
N GLU A 93 40.10 10.95 -5.66
CA GLU A 93 39.59 12.27 -5.27
C GLU A 93 39.67 13.31 -6.41
N ASP A 94 40.67 13.18 -7.27
CA ASP A 94 40.88 14.04 -8.44
C ASP A 94 40.01 13.66 -9.65
N GLY A 95 39.15 12.64 -9.51
CA GLY A 95 38.29 12.12 -10.57
C GLY A 95 38.99 11.17 -11.55
N SER A 96 40.27 10.91 -11.41
CA SER A 96 40.99 9.93 -12.23
C SER A 96 40.57 8.48 -11.89
N PRO A 97 40.62 7.54 -12.86
CA PRO A 97 40.35 6.15 -12.59
C PRO A 97 41.28 5.54 -11.53
N ASN A 98 40.71 4.72 -10.65
CA ASN A 98 41.51 3.96 -9.67
C ASN A 98 42.02 2.65 -10.31
N ASP A 99 42.95 2.80 -11.24
CA ASP A 99 43.49 1.74 -12.09
C ASP A 99 44.59 0.90 -11.42
N THR A 100 45.00 1.27 -10.21
CA THR A 100 45.99 0.51 -9.44
C THR A 100 45.36 -0.60 -8.59
N MET A 101 44.08 -0.54 -8.29
CA MET A 101 43.36 -1.59 -7.56
C MET A 101 42.72 -2.57 -8.55
N ILE A 102 43.06 -3.85 -8.47
CA ILE A 102 42.65 -4.87 -9.46
C ILE A 102 41.16 -4.90 -9.71
N ALA A 103 40.34 -4.90 -8.65
CA ALA A 103 38.90 -4.95 -8.79
C ALA A 103 38.33 -3.68 -9.43
N ALA A 104 38.86 -2.50 -9.08
CA ALA A 104 38.49 -1.23 -9.69
C ALA A 104 38.93 -1.17 -11.17
N TYR A 105 40.14 -1.60 -11.49
CA TYR A 105 40.59 -1.71 -12.88
C TYR A 105 39.68 -2.62 -13.73
N ALA A 106 39.37 -3.86 -13.25
CA ALA A 106 38.47 -4.78 -13.94
C ALA A 106 37.09 -4.19 -14.12
N ALA A 107 36.58 -3.45 -13.13
CA ALA A 107 35.27 -2.78 -13.20
C ALA A 107 35.25 -1.70 -14.29
N ILE A 108 36.27 -0.85 -14.34
CA ILE A 108 36.38 0.31 -15.24
C ILE A 108 36.70 -0.14 -16.67
N SER A 109 37.75 -0.99 -16.84
CA SER A 109 38.19 -1.44 -18.16
C SER A 109 37.23 -2.46 -18.79
N GLY A 110 36.53 -3.23 -17.95
CA GLY A 110 35.70 -4.36 -18.39
C GLY A 110 36.52 -5.58 -18.81
N GLU A 111 37.80 -5.62 -18.48
CA GLU A 111 38.72 -6.70 -18.82
C GLU A 111 38.94 -7.64 -17.63
N THR A 112 39.01 -8.94 -17.90
CA THR A 112 39.43 -9.91 -16.90
C THR A 112 40.90 -9.78 -16.58
N VAL A 113 41.24 -9.73 -15.29
CA VAL A 113 42.62 -9.66 -14.81
C VAL A 113 43.02 -10.98 -14.18
N ASN A 114 44.06 -11.63 -14.73
CA ASN A 114 44.62 -12.87 -14.24
C ASN A 114 46.09 -12.64 -13.82
N ILE A 115 46.37 -12.74 -12.52
CA ILE A 115 47.68 -12.51 -11.91
C ILE A 115 48.22 -13.81 -11.37
N ALA A 116 49.33 -14.23 -11.89
CA ALA A 116 50.00 -15.50 -11.49
C ALA A 116 50.62 -15.42 -10.08
N ASP A 117 51.26 -14.30 -9.74
CA ASP A 117 51.81 -14.04 -8.39
C ASP A 117 51.81 -12.55 -8.08
N ALA A 118 50.99 -12.15 -7.10
CA ALA A 118 50.82 -10.77 -6.64
C ALA A 118 52.06 -10.16 -5.97
N TYR A 119 53.00 -11.00 -5.52
CA TYR A 119 54.22 -10.55 -4.88
C TYR A 119 55.29 -10.08 -5.87
N VAL A 120 55.19 -10.51 -7.13
CA VAL A 120 56.12 -10.13 -8.20
C VAL A 120 55.48 -9.33 -9.33
N ALA A 121 54.14 -9.28 -9.37
CA ALA A 121 53.40 -8.56 -10.38
C ALA A 121 53.63 -7.05 -10.28
N LYS A 122 53.66 -6.40 -11.44
CA LYS A 122 53.84 -4.94 -11.58
C LYS A 122 52.54 -4.33 -12.14
N GLY A 123 52.32 -3.06 -11.83
CA GLY A 123 51.16 -2.31 -12.38
C GLY A 123 49.98 -2.17 -11.43
N PHE A 124 49.88 -3.04 -10.40
CA PHE A 124 48.84 -2.96 -9.39
C PHE A 124 49.39 -2.76 -7.99
N ASP A 125 48.59 -2.15 -7.12
CA ASP A 125 48.90 -1.94 -5.69
C ASP A 125 48.37 -3.11 -4.84
N PHE A 126 49.29 -3.90 -4.32
CA PHE A 126 49.02 -5.00 -3.40
C PHE A 126 49.32 -4.67 -1.94
N SER A 127 49.48 -3.40 -1.58
CA SER A 127 49.85 -2.98 -0.21
C SER A 127 48.80 -3.42 0.81
N GLY A 128 47.50 -3.29 0.47
CA GLY A 128 46.39 -3.75 1.29
C GLY A 128 46.36 -5.27 1.46
N THR A 129 46.60 -6.01 0.38
CA THR A 129 46.71 -7.48 0.37
C THR A 129 47.85 -7.96 1.27
N ARG A 130 49.03 -7.33 1.16
CA ARG A 130 50.20 -7.68 2.02
C ARG A 130 49.95 -7.42 3.49
N LYS A 131 49.27 -6.32 3.86
CA LYS A 131 48.88 -6.02 5.24
C LYS A 131 47.88 -7.06 5.79
N PHE A 132 46.96 -7.51 4.95
CA PHE A 132 46.03 -8.58 5.32
C PHE A 132 46.78 -9.89 5.54
N ASP A 133 47.70 -10.26 4.62
CA ASP A 133 48.49 -11.46 4.68
C ASP A 133 49.40 -11.48 5.92
N GLU A 134 50.04 -10.38 6.25
CA GLU A 134 50.86 -10.23 7.47
C GLU A 134 50.05 -10.43 8.74
N ARG A 135 48.82 -9.91 8.76
CA ARG A 135 47.92 -10.01 9.94
C ARG A 135 47.32 -11.41 10.13
N THR A 136 47.05 -12.10 9.04
CA THR A 136 46.33 -13.38 9.07
C THR A 136 47.21 -14.60 8.91
N GLY A 137 48.50 -14.40 8.51
CA GLY A 137 49.41 -15.48 8.13
C GLY A 137 49.04 -16.15 6.79
N TYR A 138 48.14 -15.57 6.05
CA TYR A 138 47.76 -15.99 4.72
C TYR A 138 48.77 -15.51 3.68
N ARG A 139 48.77 -16.11 2.52
CA ARG A 139 49.56 -15.67 1.38
C ARG A 139 48.70 -15.60 0.13
N SER A 140 48.19 -14.42 -0.17
CA SER A 140 47.40 -14.15 -1.37
C SER A 140 48.31 -14.09 -2.60
N GLN A 141 48.46 -15.20 -3.28
CA GLN A 141 49.43 -15.33 -4.37
C GLN A 141 48.80 -15.14 -5.75
N SER A 142 47.89 -15.99 -6.17
CA SER A 142 47.27 -15.87 -7.50
C SER A 142 45.89 -15.21 -7.42
N PHE A 143 45.59 -14.36 -8.40
CA PHE A 143 44.31 -13.64 -8.50
C PHE A 143 43.67 -13.80 -9.87
N LEU A 144 42.35 -14.04 -9.87
CA LEU A 144 41.52 -13.97 -11.06
C LEU A 144 40.35 -13.04 -10.77
N THR A 145 40.27 -11.94 -11.48
CA THR A 145 39.26 -10.89 -11.26
C THR A 145 38.46 -10.69 -12.53
N VAL A 146 37.16 -10.96 -12.47
CA VAL A 146 36.26 -11.01 -13.61
C VAL A 146 35.13 -9.99 -13.42
N PRO A 147 34.94 -9.00 -14.31
CA PRO A 147 33.80 -8.09 -14.26
C PRO A 147 32.51 -8.82 -14.64
N MET A 148 31.43 -8.57 -13.88
CA MET A 148 30.09 -9.08 -14.16
C MET A 148 29.30 -8.00 -14.91
N ARG A 149 28.99 -8.24 -16.18
CA ARG A 149 28.26 -7.31 -17.03
C ARG A 149 26.98 -7.95 -17.54
N ASN A 150 25.91 -7.15 -17.62
CA ASN A 150 24.66 -7.58 -18.21
C ASN A 150 24.75 -7.59 -19.76
N HIS A 151 23.65 -7.99 -20.43
CA HIS A 151 23.58 -8.07 -21.88
C HIS A 151 23.64 -6.68 -22.58
N GLU A 152 23.43 -5.59 -21.84
CA GLU A 152 23.58 -4.22 -22.31
C GLU A 152 25.01 -3.69 -22.14
N GLY A 153 25.89 -4.52 -21.54
CA GLY A 153 27.27 -4.15 -21.26
C GLY A 153 27.44 -3.34 -19.97
N GLU A 154 26.38 -3.14 -19.19
CA GLU A 154 26.45 -2.44 -17.92
C GLU A 154 27.13 -3.31 -16.85
N LEU A 155 28.03 -2.70 -16.08
CA LEU A 155 28.70 -3.34 -14.95
C LEU A 155 27.70 -3.50 -13.79
N LEU A 156 27.57 -4.73 -13.28
CA LEU A 156 26.80 -5.03 -12.07
C LEU A 156 27.70 -5.22 -10.84
N GLY A 157 28.92 -5.70 -11.07
CA GLY A 157 29.87 -5.99 -10.00
C GLY A 157 31.14 -6.66 -10.50
N VAL A 158 31.92 -7.19 -9.57
CA VAL A 158 33.17 -7.87 -9.85
C VAL A 158 33.28 -9.13 -9.02
N LEU A 159 33.66 -10.22 -9.64
CA LEU A 159 34.01 -11.48 -9.00
C LEU A 159 35.54 -11.57 -8.92
N GLN A 160 36.09 -11.67 -7.72
CA GLN A 160 37.52 -11.83 -7.50
C GLN A 160 37.80 -13.16 -6.78
N LEU A 161 38.67 -13.96 -7.36
CA LEU A 161 39.08 -15.27 -6.84
C LEU A 161 40.56 -15.23 -6.47
N ILE A 162 40.89 -15.94 -5.39
CA ILE A 162 42.25 -15.90 -4.80
C ILE A 162 42.75 -17.33 -4.60
N ASN A 163 43.99 -17.58 -4.98
CA ASN A 163 44.71 -18.84 -4.75
C ASN A 163 44.04 -20.07 -5.34
N ALA A 164 44.21 -20.29 -6.64
CA ALA A 164 43.88 -21.59 -7.24
C ALA A 164 44.77 -22.69 -6.62
N THR A 165 44.17 -23.83 -6.28
CA THR A 165 44.88 -24.93 -5.62
C THR A 165 44.94 -26.21 -6.48
N MET A 166 46.04 -26.91 -6.41
CA MET A 166 46.17 -28.22 -7.02
C MET A 166 45.44 -29.33 -6.20
N PRO A 167 44.61 -30.17 -6.82
CA PRO A 167 43.82 -31.18 -6.08
C PRO A 167 44.66 -32.19 -5.29
N THR A 168 45.87 -32.45 -5.71
CA THR A 168 46.71 -33.54 -5.16
C THR A 168 47.61 -33.11 -4.00
N HIS A 169 47.98 -31.82 -3.90
CA HIS A 169 49.03 -31.39 -2.97
C HIS A 169 48.66 -30.10 -2.20
N ASN A 170 47.51 -29.55 -2.43
CA ASN A 170 47.05 -28.27 -1.82
C ASN A 170 48.04 -27.09 -2.03
N VAL A 171 48.79 -27.13 -3.12
CA VAL A 171 49.78 -26.10 -3.49
C VAL A 171 49.04 -25.03 -4.30
N VAL A 172 49.28 -23.78 -3.97
CA VAL A 172 48.77 -22.64 -4.73
C VAL A 172 49.46 -22.56 -6.10
N VAL A 173 48.67 -22.43 -7.13
CA VAL A 173 49.08 -22.32 -8.53
C VAL A 173 48.39 -21.10 -9.20
N PRO A 174 48.95 -20.60 -10.31
CA PRO A 174 48.26 -19.62 -11.14
C PRO A 174 46.92 -20.18 -11.68
N PHE A 175 45.93 -19.34 -11.85
CA PHE A 175 44.71 -19.67 -12.57
C PHE A 175 45.02 -19.96 -14.04
N SER A 176 44.58 -21.10 -14.55
CA SER A 176 44.77 -21.46 -15.96
C SER A 176 43.80 -20.69 -16.86
N GLU A 177 44.06 -20.67 -18.17
CA GLU A 177 43.10 -20.12 -19.16
C GLU A 177 41.75 -20.84 -19.11
N ALA A 178 41.70 -22.13 -18.74
CA ALA A 178 40.45 -22.87 -18.57
C ALA A 178 39.68 -22.36 -17.34
N ASP A 179 40.38 -22.10 -16.21
CA ASP A 179 39.76 -21.51 -15.02
C ASP A 179 39.20 -20.14 -15.32
N GLN A 180 39.95 -19.29 -16.07
CA GLN A 180 39.51 -17.98 -16.49
C GLN A 180 38.21 -18.06 -17.33
N ARG A 181 38.18 -18.91 -18.36
CA ARG A 181 36.98 -19.08 -19.22
C ARG A 181 35.75 -19.57 -18.45
N LEU A 182 35.96 -20.50 -17.51
CA LEU A 182 34.86 -20.97 -16.64
C LEU A 182 34.35 -19.87 -15.69
N ALA A 183 35.24 -19.08 -15.10
CA ALA A 183 34.89 -17.96 -14.24
C ALA A 183 34.15 -16.86 -15.03
N GLU A 184 34.61 -16.53 -16.25
CA GLU A 184 33.94 -15.59 -17.15
C GLU A 184 32.53 -16.05 -17.54
N SER A 185 32.36 -17.34 -17.86
CA SER A 185 31.06 -17.92 -18.16
C SER A 185 30.12 -17.87 -16.94
N LEU A 186 30.61 -18.19 -15.75
CA LEU A 186 29.84 -18.07 -14.52
C LEU A 186 29.48 -16.63 -14.20
N ALA A 187 30.42 -15.70 -14.35
CA ALA A 187 30.20 -14.26 -14.14
C ALA A 187 29.10 -13.72 -15.06
N SER A 188 29.07 -14.18 -16.32
CA SER A 188 27.99 -13.83 -17.26
C SER A 188 26.63 -14.39 -16.82
N GLN A 189 26.57 -15.67 -16.39
CA GLN A 189 25.32 -16.26 -15.88
C GLN A 189 24.85 -15.59 -14.58
N ALA A 190 25.78 -15.26 -13.69
CA ALA A 190 25.51 -14.51 -12.48
C ALA A 190 24.94 -13.12 -12.78
N ALA A 191 25.53 -12.42 -13.75
CA ALA A 191 25.05 -11.13 -14.19
C ALA A 191 23.60 -11.19 -14.72
N VAL A 192 23.26 -12.19 -15.52
CA VAL A 192 21.89 -12.41 -15.99
C VAL A 192 20.93 -12.65 -14.82
N ALA A 193 21.30 -13.49 -13.86
CA ALA A 193 20.47 -13.80 -12.69
C ALA A 193 20.25 -12.55 -11.81
N LEU A 194 21.30 -11.76 -11.57
CA LEU A 194 21.22 -10.50 -10.83
C LEU A 194 20.36 -9.47 -11.54
N THR A 195 20.55 -9.29 -12.86
CA THR A 195 19.71 -8.37 -13.67
C THR A 195 18.25 -8.76 -13.60
N ASN A 196 17.93 -10.04 -13.80
CA ASN A 196 16.55 -10.51 -13.73
C ASN A 196 15.94 -10.24 -12.35
N ARG A 197 16.69 -10.45 -11.27
CA ARG A 197 16.23 -10.16 -9.90
C ARG A 197 15.98 -8.66 -9.68
N GLN A 198 16.88 -7.82 -10.17
CA GLN A 198 16.74 -6.38 -10.09
C GLN A 198 15.52 -5.86 -10.89
N LEU A 199 15.32 -6.39 -12.10
CA LEU A 199 14.16 -6.02 -12.93
C LEU A 199 12.84 -6.42 -12.26
N VAL A 200 12.75 -7.63 -11.69
CA VAL A 200 11.54 -8.06 -10.96
C VAL A 200 11.25 -7.13 -9.80
N ARG A 201 12.27 -6.77 -9.00
CA ARG A 201 12.13 -5.84 -7.89
C ARG A 201 11.68 -4.45 -8.35
N GLN A 202 12.28 -3.91 -9.41
CA GLN A 202 11.87 -2.62 -9.98
C GLN A 202 10.42 -2.64 -10.48
N MET A 203 9.97 -3.77 -11.07
CA MET A 203 8.57 -3.93 -11.46
C MET A 203 7.62 -3.96 -10.25
N GLU A 204 7.99 -4.63 -9.16
CA GLU A 204 7.22 -4.66 -7.92
C GLU A 204 7.11 -3.24 -7.33
N GLU A 205 8.22 -2.51 -7.21
CA GLU A 205 8.27 -1.13 -6.71
C GLU A 205 7.46 -0.16 -7.60
N LEU A 206 7.55 -0.30 -8.92
CA LEU A 206 6.76 0.48 -9.86
C LEU A 206 5.27 0.20 -9.71
N PHE A 207 4.88 -1.06 -9.58
CA PHE A 207 3.49 -1.46 -9.40
C PHE A 207 2.91 -0.89 -8.09
N GLU A 208 3.64 -0.97 -6.97
CA GLU A 208 3.23 -0.36 -5.70
C GLU A 208 3.10 1.17 -5.82
N SER A 209 4.01 1.82 -6.55
CA SER A 209 3.94 3.25 -6.80
C SER A 209 2.69 3.64 -7.62
N PHE A 210 2.28 2.83 -8.58
CA PHE A 210 1.02 3.03 -9.31
C PHE A 210 -0.21 2.89 -8.41
N ILE A 211 -0.21 1.93 -7.49
CA ILE A 211 -1.30 1.78 -6.51
C ILE A 211 -1.39 3.02 -5.62
N GLN A 212 -0.25 3.51 -5.11
CA GLN A 212 -0.20 4.74 -4.32
C GLN A 212 -0.69 5.95 -5.12
N LEU A 213 -0.34 6.05 -6.42
CA LEU A 213 -0.82 7.11 -7.29
C LEU A 213 -2.35 7.07 -7.48
N ILE A 214 -2.94 5.88 -7.62
CA ILE A 214 -4.40 5.71 -7.70
C ILE A 214 -5.05 6.18 -6.40
N ASN A 215 -4.53 5.78 -5.25
CA ASN A 215 -5.05 6.20 -3.96
C ASN A 215 -4.93 7.73 -3.78
N LEU A 216 -3.79 8.31 -4.11
CA LEU A 216 -3.61 9.77 -4.11
C LEU A 216 -4.64 10.49 -5.00
N ALA A 217 -4.96 9.95 -6.18
CA ALA A 217 -5.95 10.55 -7.06
C ALA A 217 -7.39 10.48 -6.49
N ILE A 218 -7.68 9.46 -5.67
CA ILE A 218 -8.95 9.35 -4.94
C ILE A 218 -8.98 10.36 -3.80
N ASP A 219 -7.88 10.50 -3.07
CA ASP A 219 -7.72 11.41 -1.94
C ASP A 219 -7.80 12.89 -2.38
N GLU A 220 -7.16 13.25 -3.48
CA GLU A 220 -7.26 14.60 -4.08
C GLU A 220 -8.68 14.92 -4.57
N LYS A 221 -9.46 13.91 -4.89
CA LYS A 221 -10.85 14.08 -5.29
C LYS A 221 -11.77 14.35 -4.11
N SER A 222 -11.52 13.71 -2.97
CA SER A 222 -12.27 13.87 -1.73
C SER A 222 -11.29 13.81 -0.55
N PRO A 223 -11.04 14.94 0.12
CA PRO A 223 -10.09 14.98 1.24
C PRO A 223 -10.50 14.12 2.43
N TYR A 224 -11.72 13.59 2.42
CA TYR A 224 -12.27 12.74 3.48
C TYR A 224 -12.03 11.24 3.26
N THR A 225 -11.41 10.85 2.15
CA THR A 225 -11.09 9.45 1.82
C THR A 225 -9.60 9.11 1.98
N GLY A 226 -8.74 10.12 2.13
CA GLY A 226 -7.29 9.95 2.09
C GLY A 226 -6.71 9.03 3.16
N GLU A 227 -7.05 9.27 4.39
CA GLU A 227 -6.60 8.42 5.48
C GLU A 227 -7.31 7.05 5.51
N HIS A 228 -8.54 6.97 5.02
CA HIS A 228 -9.30 5.73 4.90
C HIS A 228 -8.56 4.68 4.05
N CYS A 229 -8.07 5.08 2.87
CA CYS A 229 -7.33 4.18 1.96
C CYS A 229 -6.00 3.67 2.57
N GLN A 230 -5.51 4.28 3.65
CA GLN A 230 -4.33 3.81 4.40
C GLN A 230 -4.72 2.97 5.62
N ARG A 231 -5.77 3.37 6.35
CA ARG A 231 -6.19 2.71 7.61
C ARG A 231 -6.87 1.36 7.39
N VAL A 232 -7.70 1.22 6.35
CA VAL A 232 -8.39 -0.06 6.05
C VAL A 232 -7.41 -1.18 5.73
N PRO A 233 -6.36 -1.01 4.91
CA PRO A 233 -5.34 -2.02 4.71
C PRO A 233 -4.64 -2.47 6.00
N GLU A 234 -4.26 -1.53 6.86
CA GLU A 234 -3.60 -1.86 8.13
C GLU A 234 -4.53 -2.68 9.04
N LEU A 235 -5.79 -2.26 9.19
CA LEU A 235 -6.77 -2.98 10.00
C LEU A 235 -7.08 -4.37 9.42
N THR A 236 -7.19 -4.47 8.11
CA THR A 236 -7.38 -5.75 7.40
C THR A 236 -6.22 -6.70 7.69
N MET A 237 -4.99 -6.21 7.62
CA MET A 237 -3.81 -7.03 7.90
C MET A 237 -3.71 -7.43 9.37
N MET A 238 -4.05 -6.53 10.32
CA MET A 238 -4.11 -6.88 11.75
C MET A 238 -5.10 -8.04 12.00
N LEU A 239 -6.29 -7.99 11.38
CA LEU A 239 -7.29 -9.06 11.51
C LEU A 239 -6.82 -10.35 10.84
N ALA A 240 -6.18 -10.26 9.68
CA ALA A 240 -5.68 -11.41 8.95
C ALA A 240 -4.54 -12.14 9.69
N GLU A 241 -3.64 -11.41 10.36
CA GLU A 241 -2.59 -12.00 11.18
C GLU A 241 -3.18 -12.68 12.43
N ALA A 242 -4.13 -12.07 13.10
CA ALA A 242 -4.79 -12.71 14.23
C ALA A 242 -5.54 -14.00 13.81
N ALA A 243 -6.20 -13.96 12.66
CA ALA A 243 -6.83 -15.17 12.10
C ALA A 243 -5.80 -16.25 11.72
N HIS A 244 -4.62 -15.85 11.21
CA HIS A 244 -3.51 -16.76 10.92
C HIS A 244 -2.96 -17.45 12.18
N GLU A 245 -2.91 -16.75 13.30
CA GLU A 245 -2.44 -17.24 14.60
C GLU A 245 -3.47 -18.10 15.34
N THR A 246 -4.76 -18.04 14.92
CA THR A 246 -5.84 -18.78 15.55
C THR A 246 -5.63 -20.30 15.41
N ALA A 247 -5.60 -21.01 16.54
CA ALA A 247 -5.35 -22.46 16.58
C ALA A 247 -6.63 -23.30 16.71
N GLU A 248 -7.75 -22.70 17.09
CA GLU A 248 -9.01 -23.36 17.40
C GLU A 248 -10.17 -22.78 16.58
N GLY A 249 -11.30 -23.48 16.56
CA GLY A 249 -12.52 -23.03 15.88
C GLY A 249 -12.46 -23.08 14.34
N PRO A 250 -13.37 -22.38 13.66
CA PRO A 250 -13.50 -22.40 12.20
C PRO A 250 -12.28 -21.87 11.43
N LEU A 251 -11.45 -21.04 12.08
CA LEU A 251 -10.25 -20.46 11.51
C LEU A 251 -8.97 -21.25 11.82
N ALA A 252 -9.05 -22.36 12.57
CA ALA A 252 -7.88 -23.18 12.92
C ALA A 252 -7.05 -23.67 11.72
N GLY A 253 -7.68 -23.79 10.55
CA GLY A 253 -7.01 -24.16 9.29
C GLY A 253 -6.59 -22.98 8.41
N PHE A 254 -6.94 -21.77 8.78
CA PHE A 254 -6.57 -20.58 8.00
C PHE A 254 -5.09 -20.25 8.19
N ARG A 255 -4.34 -20.21 7.10
CA ARG A 255 -2.92 -19.84 7.12
C ARG A 255 -2.59 -18.96 5.94
N LEU A 256 -1.77 -17.94 6.20
CA LEU A 256 -1.26 -17.01 5.21
C LEU A 256 0.21 -17.29 4.92
N THR A 257 0.55 -17.37 3.66
CA THR A 257 1.92 -17.24 3.16
C THR A 257 2.23 -15.76 2.93
N ASP A 258 3.52 -15.42 2.71
CA ASP A 258 3.90 -14.04 2.39
C ASP A 258 3.22 -13.53 1.10
N LYS A 259 2.92 -14.44 0.16
CA LYS A 259 2.17 -14.11 -1.05
C LYS A 259 0.71 -13.79 -0.76
N ASP A 260 0.08 -14.54 0.14
CA ASP A 260 -1.31 -14.30 0.52
C ASP A 260 -1.42 -12.96 1.27
N ARG A 261 -0.44 -12.63 2.11
CA ARG A 261 -0.33 -11.32 2.78
C ARG A 261 -0.23 -10.19 1.77
N TYR A 262 0.65 -10.34 0.79
CA TYR A 262 0.84 -9.35 -0.25
C TYR A 262 -0.42 -9.18 -1.10
N GLU A 263 -1.07 -10.28 -1.52
CA GLU A 263 -2.32 -10.26 -2.29
C GLU A 263 -3.44 -9.55 -1.53
N LEU A 264 -3.61 -9.86 -0.24
CA LEU A 264 -4.63 -9.22 0.60
C LEU A 264 -4.35 -7.73 0.80
N ARG A 265 -3.09 -7.36 1.04
CA ARG A 265 -2.70 -5.95 1.18
C ARG A 265 -2.99 -5.15 -0.10
N ILE A 266 -2.66 -5.69 -1.27
CA ILE A 266 -2.97 -5.07 -2.56
C ILE A 266 -4.48 -4.92 -2.76
N ALA A 267 -5.26 -5.94 -2.44
CA ALA A 267 -6.73 -5.87 -2.51
C ALA A 267 -7.29 -4.78 -1.60
N ALA A 268 -6.80 -4.70 -0.37
CA ALA A 268 -7.22 -3.69 0.60
C ALA A 268 -6.83 -2.26 0.17
N LEU A 269 -5.67 -2.07 -0.45
CA LEU A 269 -5.26 -0.76 -1.00
C LEU A 269 -6.14 -0.33 -2.19
N LEU A 270 -6.70 -1.27 -2.94
CA LEU A 270 -7.46 -1.00 -4.16
C LEU A 270 -8.98 -1.16 -3.99
N HIS A 271 -9.48 -1.51 -2.78
CA HIS A 271 -10.90 -1.85 -2.56
C HIS A 271 -11.85 -0.76 -3.03
N ASP A 272 -11.46 0.48 -2.92
CA ASP A 272 -12.23 1.68 -3.20
C ASP A 272 -11.82 2.43 -4.48
N CYS A 273 -10.97 1.83 -5.33
CA CYS A 273 -10.45 2.53 -6.53
C CYS A 273 -11.57 3.00 -7.48
N GLY A 274 -12.73 2.36 -7.46
CA GLY A 274 -13.90 2.77 -8.23
C GLY A 274 -14.54 4.08 -7.77
N LYS A 275 -14.26 4.59 -6.56
CA LYS A 275 -14.74 5.91 -6.10
C LYS A 275 -14.27 7.06 -6.99
N VAL A 276 -13.23 6.84 -7.80
CA VAL A 276 -12.81 7.80 -8.83
C VAL A 276 -13.95 8.16 -9.80
N THR A 277 -14.90 7.25 -10.02
CA THR A 277 -16.05 7.47 -10.92
C THR A 277 -17.23 8.17 -10.26
N THR A 278 -17.30 8.22 -8.91
CA THR A 278 -18.42 8.80 -8.16
C THR A 278 -18.32 10.33 -8.16
N PRO A 279 -19.38 11.09 -8.46
CA PRO A 279 -19.35 12.55 -8.40
C PRO A 279 -19.05 13.09 -6.99
N VAL A 280 -18.22 14.13 -6.89
CA VAL A 280 -17.79 14.73 -5.63
C VAL A 280 -18.97 15.16 -4.75
N HIS A 281 -19.99 15.80 -5.34
CA HIS A 281 -21.19 16.25 -4.61
C HIS A 281 -22.04 15.10 -4.02
N VAL A 282 -21.77 13.86 -4.41
CA VAL A 282 -22.40 12.65 -3.81
C VAL A 282 -21.49 12.07 -2.73
N VAL A 283 -20.19 11.96 -2.99
CA VAL A 283 -19.21 11.42 -2.01
C VAL A 283 -19.15 12.30 -0.78
N ASP A 284 -19.07 13.64 -0.98
CA ASP A 284 -18.84 14.62 0.09
C ASP A 284 -20.15 15.28 0.59
N LYS A 285 -21.32 14.69 0.30
CA LYS A 285 -22.61 15.26 0.67
C LYS A 285 -22.79 15.29 2.19
N ALA A 286 -22.50 16.45 2.80
CA ALA A 286 -22.51 16.63 4.25
C ALA A 286 -23.92 16.86 4.81
N THR A 287 -24.81 17.53 4.06
CA THR A 287 -26.18 17.82 4.47
C THR A 287 -27.19 17.31 3.44
N LYS A 288 -28.45 17.15 3.84
CA LYS A 288 -29.48 16.60 2.94
C LYS A 288 -29.74 17.48 1.72
N LEU A 289 -29.67 18.79 1.85
CA LEU A 289 -29.90 19.77 0.78
C LEU A 289 -28.61 20.12 0.00
N GLN A 290 -27.47 19.60 0.40
CA GLN A 290 -26.20 19.89 -0.28
C GLN A 290 -26.18 19.29 -1.69
N THR A 291 -25.71 20.10 -2.64
CA THR A 291 -25.35 19.70 -4.01
C THR A 291 -23.99 20.34 -4.35
N ILE A 292 -23.94 21.38 -5.21
CA ILE A 292 -22.75 22.23 -5.41
C ILE A 292 -22.56 23.16 -4.20
N PHE A 293 -23.67 23.59 -3.58
CA PHE A 293 -23.73 24.32 -2.31
C PHE A 293 -24.93 23.84 -1.50
N ASP A 294 -24.99 24.18 -0.20
CA ASP A 294 -26.13 23.80 0.64
C ASP A 294 -27.33 24.69 0.33
N ARG A 295 -28.37 24.11 -0.25
CA ARG A 295 -29.61 24.82 -0.62
C ARG A 295 -30.46 25.29 0.57
N ILE A 296 -30.06 24.99 1.80
CA ILE A 296 -30.71 25.53 3.00
C ILE A 296 -30.66 27.09 2.98
N GLU A 297 -29.63 27.67 2.39
CA GLU A 297 -29.52 29.14 2.22
C GLU A 297 -30.62 29.69 1.31
N LEU A 298 -31.06 28.95 0.30
CA LEU A 298 -32.21 29.34 -0.53
C LEU A 298 -33.52 29.26 0.26
N VAL A 299 -33.65 28.27 1.13
CA VAL A 299 -34.80 28.15 2.03
C VAL A 299 -34.84 29.34 3.00
N ASP A 300 -33.69 29.72 3.56
CA ASP A 300 -33.54 30.90 4.41
C ASP A 300 -33.94 32.20 3.67
N THR A 301 -33.51 32.33 2.41
CA THR A 301 -33.89 33.46 1.56
C THR A 301 -35.41 33.54 1.36
N ARG A 302 -36.08 32.38 1.18
CA ARG A 302 -37.54 32.33 1.07
C ARG A 302 -38.24 32.69 2.37
N PHE A 303 -37.73 32.29 3.52
CA PHE A 303 -38.23 32.76 4.83
C PHE A 303 -38.10 34.26 4.98
N GLU A 304 -36.99 34.86 4.55
CA GLU A 304 -36.81 36.29 4.60
C GLU A 304 -37.79 37.03 3.67
N ILE A 305 -38.07 36.50 2.47
CA ILE A 305 -39.10 37.07 1.57
C ILE A 305 -40.46 37.05 2.26
N ILE A 306 -40.86 35.92 2.85
CA ILE A 306 -42.15 35.75 3.54
C ILE A 306 -42.25 36.69 4.75
N ARG A 307 -41.15 36.85 5.52
CA ARG A 307 -41.08 37.77 6.64
C ARG A 307 -41.29 39.22 6.19
N ARG A 308 -40.63 39.67 5.12
CA ARG A 308 -40.79 40.99 4.53
C ARG A 308 -42.20 41.21 3.98
N ASP A 309 -42.77 40.22 3.32
CA ASP A 309 -44.16 40.32 2.85
C ASP A 309 -45.16 40.47 4.01
N ALA A 310 -44.90 39.82 5.16
CA ALA A 310 -45.70 40.00 6.37
C ALA A 310 -45.50 41.42 6.97
N GLU A 311 -44.26 41.92 7.00
CA GLU A 311 -43.96 43.26 7.46
C GLU A 311 -44.65 44.32 6.57
N ILE A 312 -44.61 44.19 5.26
CA ILE A 312 -45.32 45.04 4.30
C ILE A 312 -46.83 44.95 4.56
N ARG A 313 -47.36 43.78 4.84
CA ARG A 313 -48.79 43.60 5.17
C ARG A 313 -49.16 44.34 6.46
N MET A 314 -48.36 44.21 7.51
CA MET A 314 -48.52 44.92 8.78
C MET A 314 -48.54 46.44 8.55
N LEU A 315 -47.57 46.97 7.79
CA LEU A 315 -47.53 48.45 7.49
C LEU A 315 -48.76 48.90 6.70
N ARG A 316 -49.26 48.11 5.77
CA ARG A 316 -50.50 48.40 5.03
C ARG A 316 -51.74 48.35 5.92
N GLN A 317 -51.83 47.40 6.87
CA GLN A 317 -52.90 47.28 7.86
C GLN A 317 -52.93 48.57 8.76
N ILE A 318 -51.77 48.99 9.25
CA ILE A 318 -51.65 50.23 10.03
C ILE A 318 -52.11 51.44 9.19
N ALA A 319 -51.65 51.55 7.95
CA ALA A 319 -52.05 52.66 7.04
C ALA A 319 -53.56 52.63 6.70
N SER A 320 -54.22 51.49 6.77
CA SER A 320 -55.65 51.33 6.56
C SER A 320 -56.52 51.57 7.83
N GLY A 321 -55.89 51.89 8.98
CA GLY A 321 -56.56 52.25 10.22
C GLY A 321 -56.57 51.11 11.29
N MET A 322 -55.86 50.02 11.11
CA MET A 322 -55.70 49.05 12.18
C MET A 322 -54.84 49.63 13.33
N PRO A 323 -55.18 49.37 14.61
CA PRO A 323 -54.34 49.81 15.72
C PRO A 323 -52.90 49.23 15.58
N LYS A 324 -51.92 50.09 15.74
CA LYS A 324 -50.51 49.79 15.54
C LYS A 324 -50.05 48.57 16.40
N GLU A 325 -50.40 48.58 17.68
CA GLU A 325 -50.07 47.57 18.66
C GLU A 325 -50.63 46.19 18.27
N ALA A 326 -51.82 46.13 17.67
CA ALA A 326 -52.47 44.92 17.21
C ALA A 326 -51.77 44.39 15.96
N ALA A 327 -51.44 45.25 14.98
CA ALA A 327 -50.74 44.84 13.76
C ALA A 327 -49.29 44.36 14.06
N GLU A 328 -48.59 45.05 14.97
CA GLU A 328 -47.25 44.66 15.42
C GLU A 328 -47.29 43.34 16.19
N ALA A 329 -48.29 43.10 17.03
CA ALA A 329 -48.43 41.83 17.75
C ALA A 329 -48.64 40.63 16.80
N GLU A 330 -49.50 40.76 15.77
CA GLU A 330 -49.68 39.74 14.73
C GLU A 330 -48.38 39.45 13.96
N PHE A 331 -47.63 40.49 13.62
CA PHE A 331 -46.33 40.34 12.92
C PHE A 331 -45.31 39.64 13.79
N HIS A 332 -45.17 40.02 15.06
CA HIS A 332 -44.20 39.38 15.97
C HIS A 332 -44.53 37.89 16.25
N GLU A 333 -45.83 37.55 16.37
CA GLU A 333 -46.25 36.14 16.48
C GLU A 333 -45.84 35.33 15.24
N PHE A 334 -46.06 35.93 14.05
CA PHE A 334 -45.68 35.30 12.79
C PHE A 334 -44.16 35.16 12.63
N GLU A 335 -43.39 36.19 13.01
CA GLU A 335 -41.93 36.21 13.00
C GLU A 335 -41.36 35.12 13.93
N ALA A 336 -41.91 35.00 15.15
CA ALA A 336 -41.50 33.96 16.09
C ALA A 336 -41.76 32.55 15.52
N LYS A 337 -42.88 32.37 14.80
CA LYS A 337 -43.21 31.10 14.15
C LYS A 337 -42.25 30.76 13.01
N ILE A 338 -41.88 31.73 12.18
CA ILE A 338 -40.87 31.57 11.14
C ILE A 338 -39.54 31.12 11.76
N ALA A 339 -39.13 31.74 12.87
CA ALA A 339 -37.87 31.40 13.52
C ALA A 339 -37.85 29.92 14.01
N VAL A 340 -38.96 29.45 14.58
CA VAL A 340 -39.10 28.04 15.01
C VAL A 340 -39.06 27.07 13.82
N ASP A 341 -39.83 27.37 12.77
CA ASP A 341 -39.93 26.54 11.57
C ASP A 341 -38.60 26.48 10.80
N ARG A 342 -37.89 27.61 10.70
CA ARG A 342 -36.54 27.69 10.13
C ARG A 342 -35.55 26.80 10.88
N ASN A 343 -35.50 26.94 12.22
CA ASN A 343 -34.62 26.09 13.05
C ASN A 343 -34.93 24.60 12.89
N SER A 344 -36.20 24.23 12.73
CA SER A 344 -36.62 22.87 12.49
C SER A 344 -36.10 22.33 11.15
N LEU A 345 -36.18 23.12 10.07
CA LEU A 345 -35.62 22.72 8.76
C LEU A 345 -34.09 22.61 8.78
N HIS A 346 -33.39 23.52 9.48
CA HIS A 346 -31.96 23.43 9.68
C HIS A 346 -31.57 22.13 10.39
N LYS A 347 -32.27 21.74 11.45
CA LYS A 347 -32.05 20.46 12.12
C LYS A 347 -32.33 19.29 11.19
N SER A 348 -33.42 19.35 10.41
CA SER A 348 -33.77 18.29 9.46
C SER A 348 -32.78 18.17 8.31
N ASN A 349 -32.04 19.24 7.96
CA ASN A 349 -31.01 19.24 6.92
C ASN A 349 -29.74 18.47 7.34
N ILE A 350 -29.48 18.35 8.65
CA ILE A 350 -28.36 17.56 9.16
C ILE A 350 -28.70 16.07 9.00
N GLY A 351 -27.75 15.28 8.49
CA GLY A 351 -27.88 13.84 8.40
C GLY A 351 -27.95 13.23 9.82
N SER A 352 -28.97 12.42 10.08
CA SER A 352 -29.12 11.70 11.35
C SER A 352 -29.17 10.20 11.09
N GLU A 353 -28.92 9.40 12.13
CA GLU A 353 -29.04 7.95 12.04
C GLU A 353 -30.51 7.52 11.85
N ARG A 354 -31.46 8.28 12.41
CA ARG A 354 -32.89 8.01 12.22
C ARG A 354 -33.73 9.26 12.47
N MET A 355 -34.39 9.74 11.42
CA MET A 355 -35.39 10.81 11.50
C MET A 355 -36.73 10.20 11.95
N SER A 356 -37.38 10.78 12.96
CA SER A 356 -38.67 10.30 13.46
C SER A 356 -39.82 10.61 12.48
N ASP A 357 -40.92 9.86 12.56
CA ASP A 357 -42.11 10.13 11.75
C ASP A 357 -42.68 11.53 12.06
N GLY A 358 -42.63 11.97 13.34
CA GLY A 358 -43.03 13.31 13.73
C GLY A 358 -42.20 14.43 13.10
N ASP A 359 -40.87 14.22 12.95
CA ASP A 359 -40.03 15.22 12.27
C ASP A 359 -40.36 15.30 10.77
N ILE A 360 -40.65 14.12 10.13
CA ILE A 360 -41.07 14.08 8.73
C ILE A 360 -42.40 14.82 8.54
N GLU A 361 -43.39 14.55 9.40
CA GLU A 361 -44.69 15.25 9.39
C GLU A 361 -44.52 16.73 9.58
N ASN A 362 -43.63 17.16 10.48
CA ASN A 362 -43.34 18.57 10.70
C ASN A 362 -42.74 19.26 9.46
N VAL A 363 -41.81 18.62 8.76
CA VAL A 363 -41.27 19.14 7.48
C VAL A 363 -42.38 19.32 6.45
N HIS A 364 -43.29 18.33 6.30
CA HIS A 364 -44.45 18.43 5.42
C HIS A 364 -45.40 19.58 5.84
N ALA A 365 -45.66 19.75 7.14
CA ALA A 365 -46.49 20.80 7.67
C ALA A 365 -45.90 22.18 7.39
N ILE A 366 -44.57 22.37 7.53
CA ILE A 366 -43.86 23.60 7.21
C ILE A 366 -43.95 23.87 5.70
N ALA A 367 -43.70 22.90 4.85
CA ALA A 367 -43.77 23.02 3.40
C ALA A 367 -45.16 23.48 2.93
N SER A 368 -46.23 22.97 3.59
CA SER A 368 -47.63 23.31 3.25
C SER A 368 -48.09 24.67 3.84
N ARG A 369 -47.42 25.14 4.89
CA ARG A 369 -47.83 26.35 5.64
C ARG A 369 -47.51 27.61 4.89
N TYR A 370 -46.42 27.65 4.14
CA TYR A 370 -45.88 28.82 3.50
C TYR A 370 -45.96 28.73 1.98
N ARG A 371 -46.19 29.92 1.36
CA ARG A 371 -46.04 30.14 -0.08
C ARG A 371 -45.20 31.38 -0.26
N TRP A 372 -44.47 31.48 -1.34
CA TRP A 372 -43.66 32.66 -1.64
C TRP A 372 -43.86 33.12 -3.09
N ARG A 373 -43.60 34.39 -3.35
CA ARG A 373 -43.73 34.95 -4.70
C ARG A 373 -42.35 35.29 -5.26
N ASN A 374 -42.15 34.83 -6.52
CA ASN A 374 -40.96 35.17 -7.26
C ASN A 374 -40.99 36.64 -7.78
N VAL A 375 -39.89 37.05 -8.47
CA VAL A 375 -39.76 38.40 -9.04
C VAL A 375 -40.82 38.72 -10.12
N SER A 376 -41.41 37.71 -10.74
CA SER A 376 -42.49 37.83 -11.72
C SER A 376 -43.87 37.94 -11.07
N GLY A 377 -43.97 37.84 -9.73
CA GLY A 377 -45.21 37.87 -8.97
C GLY A 377 -45.97 36.54 -8.93
N GLU A 378 -45.37 35.46 -9.46
CA GLU A 378 -45.95 34.13 -9.46
C GLU A 378 -45.79 33.48 -8.08
N GLU A 379 -46.82 32.80 -7.62
CA GLU A 379 -46.83 32.10 -6.34
C GLU A 379 -46.31 30.68 -6.48
N HIS A 380 -45.37 30.34 -5.62
CA HIS A 380 -44.69 29.02 -5.61
C HIS A 380 -44.83 28.35 -4.25
N ASP A 381 -44.68 27.01 -4.26
CA ASP A 381 -44.54 26.22 -3.06
C ASP A 381 -43.26 26.62 -2.31
N PHE A 382 -43.34 26.59 -0.97
CA PHE A 382 -42.22 27.01 -0.12
C PHE A 382 -40.99 26.11 -0.31
N LEU A 383 -41.17 24.78 -0.35
CA LEU A 383 -40.16 23.83 -0.71
C LEU A 383 -40.47 23.19 -2.07
N THR A 384 -39.49 22.99 -2.89
CA THR A 384 -39.63 22.19 -4.11
C THR A 384 -39.84 20.73 -3.76
N ALA A 385 -40.39 19.90 -4.68
CA ALA A 385 -40.57 18.48 -4.48
C ALA A 385 -39.24 17.75 -4.17
N ASP A 386 -38.13 18.19 -4.80
CA ASP A 386 -36.80 17.66 -4.55
C ASP A 386 -36.27 18.05 -3.16
N GLU A 387 -36.42 19.30 -2.73
CA GLU A 387 -36.02 19.73 -1.38
C GLU A 387 -36.81 18.97 -0.31
N LEU A 388 -38.10 18.78 -0.51
CA LEU A 388 -38.96 18.03 0.40
C LEU A 388 -38.50 16.56 0.50
N ALA A 389 -38.23 15.92 -0.64
CA ALA A 389 -37.74 14.54 -0.67
C ALA A 389 -36.37 14.41 0.03
N ASN A 390 -35.48 15.37 -0.16
CA ASN A 390 -34.17 15.39 0.52
C ASN A 390 -34.32 15.60 2.03
N LEU A 391 -35.07 16.59 2.50
CA LEU A 391 -35.27 16.91 3.92
C LEU A 391 -35.94 15.78 4.70
N THR A 392 -36.74 14.92 4.04
CA THR A 392 -37.44 13.79 4.64
C THR A 392 -36.69 12.46 4.55
N ILE A 393 -35.41 12.45 4.16
CA ILE A 393 -34.56 11.26 4.20
C ILE A 393 -34.48 10.75 5.65
N ARG A 394 -34.80 9.47 5.86
CA ARG A 394 -34.89 8.87 7.20
C ARG A 394 -33.54 8.64 7.87
N ALA A 395 -32.50 8.33 7.09
CA ALA A 395 -31.15 8.07 7.60
C ALA A 395 -30.07 8.54 6.63
N GLY A 396 -29.10 9.27 7.16
CA GLY A 396 -28.01 9.87 6.40
C GLY A 396 -28.46 11.07 5.56
N THR A 397 -27.65 11.39 4.55
CA THR A 397 -27.81 12.58 3.70
C THR A 397 -28.20 12.27 2.26
N LEU A 398 -28.02 11.01 1.80
CA LEU A 398 -28.18 10.61 0.41
C LEU A 398 -29.61 10.16 0.10
N THR A 399 -30.17 10.64 -1.00
CA THR A 399 -31.38 10.10 -1.62
C THR A 399 -31.14 8.68 -2.12
N GLN A 400 -32.21 7.97 -2.47
CA GLN A 400 -32.11 6.61 -3.03
C GLN A 400 -31.27 6.59 -4.33
N GLY A 401 -31.48 7.56 -5.24
CA GLY A 401 -30.68 7.64 -6.47
C GLY A 401 -29.20 7.95 -6.22
N GLU A 402 -28.91 8.82 -5.25
CA GLU A 402 -27.51 9.10 -4.86
C GLU A 402 -26.85 7.89 -4.19
N ARG A 403 -27.61 7.07 -3.42
CA ARG A 403 -27.10 5.80 -2.88
C ARG A 403 -26.78 4.79 -3.99
N GLU A 404 -27.58 4.73 -5.03
CA GLU A 404 -27.28 3.90 -6.20
C GLU A 404 -26.02 4.37 -6.92
N ILE A 405 -25.83 5.69 -7.06
CA ILE A 405 -24.62 6.27 -7.64
C ILE A 405 -23.38 5.94 -6.80
N ILE A 406 -23.44 6.09 -5.48
CA ILE A 406 -22.27 5.79 -4.63
C ILE A 406 -22.01 4.28 -4.59
N ASN A 407 -23.04 3.43 -4.52
CA ASN A 407 -22.86 1.98 -4.50
C ASN A 407 -22.25 1.45 -5.78
N HIS A 408 -22.47 2.14 -6.91
CA HIS A 408 -21.88 1.77 -8.21
C HIS A 408 -20.33 1.80 -8.21
N HIS A 409 -19.68 2.44 -7.21
CA HIS A 409 -18.21 2.41 -7.13
C HIS A 409 -17.66 0.98 -7.05
N ILE A 410 -18.41 0.04 -6.44
CA ILE A 410 -17.98 -1.36 -6.35
C ILE A 410 -17.99 -2.04 -7.73
N ASP A 411 -19.04 -1.81 -8.53
CA ASP A 411 -19.08 -2.31 -9.90
C ASP A 411 -17.90 -1.73 -10.71
N ALA A 412 -17.61 -0.46 -10.52
CA ALA A 412 -16.46 0.21 -11.15
C ALA A 412 -15.13 -0.40 -10.65
N THR A 413 -14.96 -0.62 -9.34
CA THR A 413 -13.79 -1.29 -8.76
C THR A 413 -13.58 -2.66 -9.38
N ILE A 414 -14.59 -3.51 -9.38
CA ILE A 414 -14.52 -4.86 -9.97
C ILE A 414 -14.13 -4.78 -11.44
N LYS A 415 -14.83 -3.93 -12.22
CA LYS A 415 -14.55 -3.75 -13.64
C LYS A 415 -13.13 -3.27 -13.92
N MET A 416 -12.60 -2.34 -13.11
CA MET A 416 -11.23 -1.84 -13.25
C MET A 416 -10.23 -2.94 -12.92
N LEU A 417 -10.42 -3.65 -11.82
CA LEU A 417 -9.51 -4.69 -11.38
C LEU A 417 -9.53 -5.93 -12.28
N GLU A 418 -10.68 -6.35 -12.80
CA GLU A 418 -10.80 -7.49 -13.71
C GLU A 418 -10.13 -7.25 -15.09
N GLN A 419 -9.84 -6.00 -15.47
CA GLN A 419 -9.12 -5.69 -16.70
C GLN A 419 -7.59 -5.80 -16.57
N LEU A 420 -7.06 -5.88 -15.35
CA LEU A 420 -5.62 -5.97 -15.15
C LEU A 420 -5.13 -7.41 -15.36
N PRO A 421 -3.97 -7.60 -16.03
CA PRO A 421 -3.38 -8.91 -16.24
C PRO A 421 -2.68 -9.42 -14.97
N TRP A 422 -3.45 -9.79 -13.97
CA TRP A 422 -2.93 -10.21 -12.67
C TRP A 422 -1.98 -11.42 -12.77
N PRO A 423 -0.80 -11.36 -12.15
CA PRO A 423 0.04 -12.53 -11.99
C PRO A 423 -0.65 -13.57 -11.11
N LYS A 424 -0.27 -14.84 -11.22
CA LYS A 424 -0.94 -15.97 -10.53
C LYS A 424 -1.11 -15.78 -9.02
N HIS A 425 -0.20 -15.06 -8.38
CA HIS A 425 -0.20 -14.84 -6.92
C HIS A 425 -1.02 -13.61 -6.49
N LEU A 426 -1.62 -12.86 -7.42
CA LEU A 426 -2.50 -11.70 -7.18
C LEU A 426 -3.87 -11.85 -7.86
N ARG A 427 -4.21 -13.04 -8.34
CA ARG A 427 -5.42 -13.27 -9.14
C ARG A 427 -6.73 -13.07 -8.38
N ASN A 428 -6.69 -13.15 -7.04
CA ASN A 428 -7.86 -13.03 -6.19
C ASN A 428 -8.13 -11.57 -5.75
N VAL A 429 -7.25 -10.62 -6.08
CA VAL A 429 -7.42 -9.19 -5.76
C VAL A 429 -8.81 -8.66 -6.15
N PRO A 430 -9.35 -8.92 -7.36
CA PRO A 430 -10.69 -8.46 -7.72
C PRO A 430 -11.82 -9.05 -6.86
N GLU A 431 -11.69 -10.32 -6.45
CA GLU A 431 -12.67 -10.98 -5.58
C GLU A 431 -12.62 -10.40 -4.17
N TYR A 432 -11.43 -10.24 -3.60
CA TYR A 432 -11.26 -9.70 -2.25
C TYR A 432 -11.78 -8.25 -2.20
N ALA A 433 -11.31 -7.40 -3.09
CA ALA A 433 -11.73 -6.01 -3.18
C ALA A 433 -13.22 -5.86 -3.49
N GLY A 434 -13.75 -6.64 -4.44
CA GLY A 434 -15.16 -6.56 -4.84
C GLY A 434 -16.15 -7.14 -3.84
N GLY A 435 -15.68 -7.84 -2.79
CA GLY A 435 -16.55 -8.51 -1.82
C GLY A 435 -16.78 -7.75 -0.51
N HIS A 436 -16.12 -6.61 -0.27
CA HIS A 436 -16.15 -5.96 1.05
C HIS A 436 -17.50 -5.31 1.41
N HIS A 437 -18.39 -5.04 0.46
CA HIS A 437 -19.76 -4.60 0.70
C HIS A 437 -20.80 -5.72 0.65
N GLU A 438 -20.38 -6.96 0.47
CA GLU A 438 -21.27 -8.11 0.59
C GLU A 438 -21.57 -8.40 2.06
N ARG A 439 -22.72 -9.06 2.29
CA ARG A 439 -23.20 -9.38 3.64
C ARG A 439 -23.36 -10.88 3.80
N MET A 440 -23.17 -11.38 5.01
CA MET A 440 -23.30 -12.82 5.30
C MET A 440 -24.72 -13.36 5.02
N ASP A 441 -25.75 -12.49 5.12
CA ASP A 441 -27.15 -12.80 4.85
C ASP A 441 -27.54 -12.75 3.34
N GLY A 442 -26.62 -12.32 2.47
CA GLY A 442 -26.86 -12.18 1.02
C GLY A 442 -27.61 -10.92 0.62
N LYS A 443 -27.79 -9.95 1.53
CA LYS A 443 -28.41 -8.65 1.23
C LYS A 443 -27.41 -7.54 0.93
N GLY A 444 -26.15 -7.90 0.78
CA GLY A 444 -25.09 -7.00 0.35
C GLY A 444 -25.13 -6.71 -1.15
N TYR A 445 -24.16 -6.00 -1.63
CA TYR A 445 -24.00 -5.63 -3.04
C TYR A 445 -22.54 -5.74 -3.48
N PRO A 446 -22.25 -5.85 -4.77
CA PRO A 446 -23.16 -5.77 -5.91
C PRO A 446 -23.79 -7.12 -6.32
N ARG A 447 -23.28 -8.26 -5.81
CA ARG A 447 -23.62 -9.61 -6.28
C ARG A 447 -24.61 -10.33 -5.36
N GLY A 448 -24.85 -9.83 -4.15
CA GLY A 448 -25.70 -10.48 -3.13
C GLY A 448 -25.12 -11.82 -2.67
N LEU A 449 -23.81 -11.91 -2.51
CA LEU A 449 -23.13 -13.13 -2.10
C LEU A 449 -23.45 -13.48 -0.65
N LYS A 450 -23.63 -14.78 -0.39
CA LYS A 450 -23.76 -15.30 0.97
C LYS A 450 -22.41 -15.70 1.53
N ARG A 451 -22.33 -15.86 2.86
CA ARG A 451 -21.10 -16.18 3.60
C ARG A 451 -20.23 -17.25 2.93
N GLN A 452 -20.83 -18.37 2.48
CA GLN A 452 -20.08 -19.49 1.91
C GLN A 452 -19.55 -19.23 0.50
N GLN A 453 -19.99 -18.16 -0.14
CA GLN A 453 -19.57 -17.74 -1.49
C GLN A 453 -18.45 -16.72 -1.46
N MET A 454 -18.06 -16.25 -0.28
CA MET A 454 -17.03 -15.23 -0.07
C MET A 454 -15.78 -15.85 0.57
N SER A 455 -14.62 -15.40 0.16
CA SER A 455 -13.36 -15.74 0.83
C SER A 455 -13.31 -15.18 2.25
N TRP A 456 -12.43 -15.72 3.08
CA TRP A 456 -12.12 -15.13 4.38
C TRP A 456 -11.59 -13.69 4.24
N GLN A 457 -10.78 -13.45 3.23
CA GLN A 457 -10.15 -12.18 2.93
C GLN A 457 -11.18 -11.08 2.63
N ALA A 458 -12.14 -11.33 1.76
CA ALA A 458 -13.22 -10.37 1.48
C ALA A 458 -14.06 -10.05 2.73
N ARG A 459 -14.32 -11.07 3.57
CA ARG A 459 -15.05 -10.88 4.84
C ARG A 459 -14.26 -10.12 5.90
N MET A 460 -12.91 -10.27 5.92
CA MET A 460 -12.01 -9.48 6.77
C MET A 460 -12.04 -8.01 6.36
N MET A 461 -11.96 -7.75 5.06
CA MET A 461 -12.03 -6.39 4.53
C MET A 461 -13.35 -5.70 4.86
N ALA A 462 -14.48 -6.43 4.81
CA ALA A 462 -15.78 -5.88 5.21
C ALA A 462 -15.82 -5.41 6.67
N ILE A 463 -15.22 -6.16 7.60
CA ILE A 463 -15.13 -5.76 9.01
C ILE A 463 -14.21 -4.54 9.17
N ALA A 464 -13.07 -4.54 8.48
CA ALA A 464 -12.11 -3.46 8.54
C ALA A 464 -12.68 -2.15 8.00
N ASP A 465 -13.33 -2.19 6.83
CA ASP A 465 -13.97 -1.03 6.22
C ASP A 465 -15.08 -0.44 7.11
N ILE A 466 -15.97 -1.28 7.63
CA ILE A 466 -17.05 -0.86 8.53
C ILE A 466 -16.49 -0.24 9.81
N PHE A 467 -15.54 -0.88 10.48
CA PHE A 467 -15.01 -0.38 11.75
C PHE A 467 -14.25 0.92 11.57
N GLU A 468 -13.45 1.03 10.51
CA GLU A 468 -12.80 2.28 10.15
C GLU A 468 -13.81 3.39 9.88
N ALA A 469 -14.83 3.12 9.07
CA ALA A 469 -15.87 4.11 8.74
C ALA A 469 -16.70 4.58 9.95
N LEU A 470 -16.82 3.76 11.01
CA LEU A 470 -17.47 4.14 12.26
C LEU A 470 -16.59 5.05 13.12
N THR A 471 -15.28 4.79 13.15
CA THR A 471 -14.32 5.46 14.02
C THR A 471 -13.60 6.64 13.39
N ALA A 472 -13.69 6.82 12.06
CA ALA A 472 -13.08 7.93 11.34
C ALA A 472 -13.62 9.29 11.80
N GLY A 473 -12.72 10.21 12.23
CA GLY A 473 -13.04 11.54 12.69
C GLY A 473 -12.90 12.65 11.64
N ASP A 474 -12.47 12.30 10.45
CA ASP A 474 -12.15 13.21 9.35
C ASP A 474 -13.35 13.52 8.44
N ARG A 475 -14.54 12.94 8.72
CA ARG A 475 -15.75 13.19 7.93
C ARG A 475 -16.49 14.45 8.42
N PRO A 476 -16.79 15.45 7.55
CA PRO A 476 -17.30 16.77 7.96
C PRO A 476 -18.73 16.76 8.52
N TYR A 477 -19.45 15.65 8.36
CA TYR A 477 -20.88 15.54 8.66
C TYR A 477 -21.19 14.52 9.75
N LYS A 478 -20.17 13.86 10.30
CA LYS A 478 -20.34 12.84 11.34
C LYS A 478 -19.28 13.02 12.40
N GLU A 479 -19.68 13.26 13.64
CA GLU A 479 -18.76 13.14 14.76
C GLU A 479 -18.22 11.71 14.83
N ALA A 480 -16.93 11.59 15.08
CA ALA A 480 -16.30 10.31 15.28
C ALA A 480 -16.97 9.56 16.44
N MET A 481 -17.29 8.29 16.23
CA MET A 481 -17.83 7.49 17.32
C MET A 481 -16.75 7.14 18.31
N THR A 482 -17.15 6.97 19.58
CA THR A 482 -16.26 6.39 20.58
C THR A 482 -16.05 4.90 20.28
N LEU A 483 -15.01 4.35 20.85
CA LEU A 483 -14.65 2.96 20.63
C LEU A 483 -15.78 2.00 21.08
N SER A 484 -16.40 2.29 22.23
CA SER A 484 -17.54 1.50 22.75
C SER A 484 -18.74 1.53 21.80
N GLN A 485 -19.08 2.70 21.27
CA GLN A 485 -20.18 2.85 20.30
C GLN A 485 -19.93 2.07 19.00
N ALA A 486 -18.70 2.16 18.48
CA ALA A 486 -18.33 1.42 17.26
C ALA A 486 -18.41 -0.10 17.47
N LEU A 487 -17.96 -0.59 18.61
CA LEU A 487 -18.05 -2.01 18.98
C LEU A 487 -19.50 -2.49 19.16
N GLU A 488 -20.37 -1.68 19.76
CA GLU A 488 -21.80 -2.01 19.89
C GLU A 488 -22.48 -2.14 18.52
N ILE A 489 -22.18 -1.25 17.58
CA ILE A 489 -22.69 -1.32 16.21
C ILE A 489 -22.17 -2.57 15.50
N LEU A 490 -20.87 -2.87 15.67
CA LEU A 490 -20.25 -4.04 15.06
C LEU A 490 -20.89 -5.35 15.58
N GLU A 491 -21.18 -5.44 16.89
CA GLU A 491 -21.89 -6.57 17.48
C GLU A 491 -23.34 -6.68 16.94
N ASN A 492 -24.05 -5.57 16.77
CA ASN A 492 -25.36 -5.57 16.12
C ASN A 492 -25.28 -6.07 14.66
N PHE A 493 -24.21 -5.74 13.93
CA PHE A 493 -24.00 -6.22 12.57
C PHE A 493 -23.68 -7.71 12.53
N ARG A 494 -22.94 -8.23 13.51
CA ARG A 494 -22.75 -9.67 13.72
C ARG A 494 -24.06 -10.40 13.89
N GLN A 495 -24.91 -9.93 14.81
CA GLN A 495 -26.21 -10.55 15.13
C GLN A 495 -27.18 -10.55 13.94
N ASN A 496 -27.15 -9.50 13.12
CA ASN A 496 -28.03 -9.34 11.96
C ASN A 496 -27.48 -9.99 10.67
N GLY A 497 -26.36 -10.73 10.75
CA GLY A 497 -25.76 -11.40 9.60
C GLY A 497 -25.20 -10.44 8.55
N HIS A 498 -24.78 -9.24 8.98
CA HIS A 498 -24.10 -8.30 8.10
C HIS A 498 -22.63 -8.72 7.95
N ILE A 499 -21.92 -8.93 9.06
CA ILE A 499 -20.51 -9.34 9.10
C ILE A 499 -20.35 -10.79 9.54
N ASP A 500 -19.16 -11.34 9.29
CA ASP A 500 -18.83 -12.72 9.67
C ASP A 500 -18.66 -12.87 11.18
N PRO A 501 -19.43 -13.76 11.85
CA PRO A 501 -19.38 -13.90 13.30
C PRO A 501 -18.04 -14.46 13.80
N ASP A 502 -17.40 -15.40 13.06
CA ASP A 502 -16.16 -16.02 13.50
C ASP A 502 -14.99 -15.03 13.41
N LEU A 503 -14.96 -14.18 12.38
CA LEU A 503 -13.97 -13.11 12.25
C LEU A 503 -14.20 -11.98 13.25
N HIS A 504 -15.47 -11.69 13.57
CA HIS A 504 -15.79 -10.75 14.65
C HIS A 504 -15.27 -11.26 16.00
N ASP A 505 -15.46 -12.55 16.32
CA ASP A 505 -14.97 -13.13 17.55
C ASP A 505 -13.44 -13.02 17.63
N VAL A 506 -12.71 -13.34 16.56
CA VAL A 506 -11.25 -13.10 16.48
C VAL A 506 -10.87 -11.63 16.67
N PHE A 507 -11.63 -10.70 16.06
CA PHE A 507 -11.39 -9.26 16.18
C PHE A 507 -11.47 -8.78 17.64
N ILE A 508 -12.44 -9.30 18.40
CA ILE A 508 -12.64 -8.95 19.81
C ILE A 508 -11.63 -9.67 20.71
N GLU A 509 -11.47 -10.99 20.59
CA GLU A 509 -10.61 -11.80 21.45
C GLU A 509 -9.12 -11.43 21.30
N SER A 510 -8.66 -11.13 20.07
CA SER A 510 -7.28 -10.68 19.82
C SER A 510 -7.06 -9.19 20.10
N GLN A 511 -8.09 -8.49 20.58
CA GLN A 511 -8.08 -7.05 20.92
C GLN A 511 -7.56 -6.17 19.76
N ILE A 512 -7.89 -6.52 18.53
CA ILE A 512 -7.45 -5.79 17.34
C ILE A 512 -7.92 -4.34 17.38
N PHE A 513 -9.15 -4.12 17.82
CA PHE A 513 -9.73 -2.80 18.02
C PHE A 513 -8.86 -1.88 18.91
N ARG A 514 -8.23 -2.44 19.96
CA ARG A 514 -7.32 -1.68 20.84
C ARG A 514 -6.00 -1.34 20.17
N LYS A 515 -5.44 -2.30 19.43
CA LYS A 515 -4.19 -2.07 18.68
C LYS A 515 -4.39 -0.98 17.64
N TYR A 516 -5.51 -1.04 16.92
CA TYR A 516 -5.90 -0.03 15.93
C TYR A 516 -6.17 1.32 16.60
N ALA A 517 -6.95 1.33 17.69
CA ALA A 517 -7.30 2.53 18.41
C ALA A 517 -6.06 3.28 18.95
N ALA A 518 -5.09 2.55 19.49
CA ALA A 518 -3.83 3.13 19.96
C ALA A 518 -2.99 3.78 18.85
N ALA A 519 -3.13 3.33 17.60
CA ALA A 519 -2.38 3.83 16.47
C ALA A 519 -3.07 5.00 15.74
N PHE A 520 -4.42 5.01 15.70
CA PHE A 520 -5.16 5.85 14.75
C PHE A 520 -6.29 6.68 15.35
N LEU A 521 -6.76 6.40 16.57
CA LEU A 521 -7.87 7.14 17.16
C LEU A 521 -7.41 8.26 18.10
N ALA A 522 -8.22 9.32 18.19
CA ALA A 522 -7.98 10.40 19.13
C ALA A 522 -8.28 9.97 20.58
N CYS A 523 -7.63 10.62 21.54
CA CYS A 523 -7.75 10.23 22.96
C CYS A 523 -9.18 10.32 23.51
N ASP A 524 -10.00 11.19 23.00
CA ASP A 524 -11.42 11.40 23.38
C ASP A 524 -12.35 10.30 22.86
N GLN A 525 -11.90 9.51 21.88
CA GLN A 525 -12.62 8.33 21.39
C GLN A 525 -12.35 7.07 22.23
N LEU A 526 -11.30 7.08 23.07
CA LEU A 526 -10.85 5.94 23.85
C LEU A 526 -11.61 5.86 25.18
N ASP A 527 -12.79 5.27 25.17
CA ASP A 527 -13.71 5.18 26.32
C ASP A 527 -13.81 3.76 26.90
N CYS A 528 -13.08 2.77 26.37
CA CYS A 528 -13.08 1.39 26.86
C CYS A 528 -11.74 0.65 26.67
#